data_26cd2dd47517173e40572a1c465b3f8c
#
_entry.id   26cd2dd47517173e40572a1c465b3f8c
#
_cell.length_a   1.000
_cell.length_b   1.000
_cell.length_c   1.000
_cell.angle_alpha   90.00
_cell.angle_beta   90.00
_cell.angle_gamma   90.00
#
_symmetry.space_group_name_H-M   'P 1'
#
loop_
_entity.id
_entity.type
_entity.pdbx_description
1 polymer ?
#
loop_
_entity_poly.entity_id
_entity_poly.type
_entity_poly.pdbx_seq_one_letter_code
_entity_poly.pdbx_strand_id
1 'polypeptide(L)'
;MTKLTVACVQTNTTRDPIENIERVSPMIREAKARGAQLITTPEVMGMIEPKRDQALAKAKPEETHEVLAAMRGLAAELGTWLLVGSISIKVADDKMSNRSFLVDDRGNIVARYSKIHMFDVQVGDGQTYRESNTYRAGDEAVIAETPWGRMGMTICYDIRFPYLYRTLAQAGAEVLFAPAAFTKVTGEAHWHVLQRARAIETGCYVISAAQTGEHAEGRRTYGHSVIVDPWGRVIADAGEDVGVITAEIDLAEVAAARAKVPSLTHDRTVGEPTVYGTSFRQAGE
;
A
#
# COMPACT_ATOMS: atom_id res chain seq x y z
N MET A 1 0.81 -23.49 -6.97
CA MET A 1 -0.63 -23.14 -7.14
C MET A 1 -0.66 -21.72 -7.67
N THR A 2 -1.39 -21.45 -8.77
CA THR A 2 -1.46 -20.12 -9.38
C THR A 2 -2.66 -19.30 -8.92
N LYS A 3 -3.70 -19.98 -8.42
CA LYS A 3 -4.95 -19.33 -7.95
C LYS A 3 -4.96 -19.14 -6.45
N LEU A 4 -5.44 -17.96 -6.01
CA LEU A 4 -5.70 -17.69 -4.61
C LEU A 4 -6.85 -16.67 -4.46
N THR A 5 -7.57 -16.76 -3.35
CA THR A 5 -8.54 -15.74 -2.95
C THR A 5 -7.83 -14.71 -2.10
N VAL A 6 -7.87 -13.45 -2.53
CA VAL A 6 -7.32 -12.31 -1.79
C VAL A 6 -8.45 -11.46 -1.21
N ALA A 7 -8.17 -10.77 -0.09
CA ALA A 7 -9.10 -9.82 0.51
C ALA A 7 -8.42 -8.49 0.81
N CYS A 8 -9.17 -7.40 0.64
CA CYS A 8 -8.82 -6.11 1.18
C CYS A 8 -9.80 -5.75 2.31
N VAL A 9 -9.26 -5.40 3.46
CA VAL A 9 -9.99 -4.87 4.60
C VAL A 9 -9.93 -3.35 4.53
N GLN A 10 -11.06 -2.67 4.41
CA GLN A 10 -11.17 -1.21 4.40
C GLN A 10 -11.58 -0.70 5.77
N THR A 11 -10.76 0.14 6.38
CA THR A 11 -10.97 0.61 7.77
C THR A 11 -11.05 2.11 7.87
N ASN A 12 -11.63 2.57 8.99
CA ASN A 12 -11.52 3.93 9.48
C ASN A 12 -10.74 3.91 10.80
N THR A 13 -9.42 4.05 10.68
CA THR A 13 -8.47 3.94 11.81
C THR A 13 -8.56 5.17 12.72
N THR A 14 -8.61 4.93 14.03
CA THR A 14 -8.64 5.96 15.08
C THR A 14 -7.22 6.29 15.60
N ARG A 15 -7.16 7.11 16.66
CA ARG A 15 -5.91 7.43 17.37
C ARG A 15 -5.44 6.35 18.34
N ASP A 16 -6.28 5.36 18.64
CA ASP A 16 -6.02 4.35 19.66
C ASP A 16 -5.67 3.01 19.02
N PRO A 17 -4.42 2.51 19.22
CA PRO A 17 -3.98 1.23 18.66
C PRO A 17 -4.81 0.03 19.13
N ILE A 18 -5.25 0.02 20.40
CA ILE A 18 -6.03 -1.10 20.94
C ILE A 18 -7.42 -1.13 20.33
N GLU A 19 -8.09 0.03 20.28
CA GLU A 19 -9.39 0.16 19.59
C GLU A 19 -9.29 -0.31 18.14
N ASN A 20 -8.22 0.04 17.44
CA ASN A 20 -8.04 -0.37 16.04
C ASN A 20 -7.81 -1.88 15.90
N ILE A 21 -7.11 -2.54 16.84
CA ILE A 21 -7.01 -4.00 16.88
C ILE A 21 -8.41 -4.62 17.06
N GLU A 22 -9.22 -4.11 17.98
CA GLU A 22 -10.57 -4.61 18.23
C GLU A 22 -11.49 -4.45 17.02
N ARG A 23 -11.38 -3.34 16.28
CA ARG A 23 -12.17 -3.05 15.09
C ARG A 23 -11.77 -3.90 13.88
N VAL A 24 -10.46 -4.09 13.64
CA VAL A 24 -9.97 -4.79 12.45
C VAL A 24 -10.03 -6.31 12.58
N SER A 25 -9.87 -6.85 13.80
CA SER A 25 -9.82 -8.30 14.03
C SER A 25 -11.07 -9.05 13.54
N PRO A 26 -12.31 -8.60 13.80
CA PRO A 26 -13.51 -9.23 13.24
C PRO A 26 -13.54 -9.19 11.71
N MET A 27 -13.04 -8.12 11.08
CA MET A 27 -13.02 -7.98 9.63
C MET A 27 -12.01 -8.94 8.98
N ILE A 28 -10.85 -9.17 9.61
CA ILE A 28 -9.88 -10.18 9.16
C ILE A 28 -10.49 -11.59 9.27
N ARG A 29 -11.22 -11.88 10.35
CA ARG A 29 -11.96 -13.15 10.51
C ARG A 29 -13.04 -13.32 9.44
N GLU A 30 -13.77 -12.26 9.13
CA GLU A 30 -14.76 -12.23 8.06
C GLU A 30 -14.10 -12.51 6.69
N ALA A 31 -12.97 -11.84 6.38
CA ALA A 31 -12.22 -12.10 5.16
C ALA A 31 -11.81 -13.58 5.04
N LYS A 32 -11.32 -14.17 6.14
CA LYS A 32 -11.00 -15.60 6.19
C LYS A 32 -12.24 -16.47 5.98
N ALA A 33 -13.35 -16.16 6.62
CA ALA A 33 -14.60 -16.89 6.47
C ALA A 33 -15.16 -16.84 5.03
N ARG A 34 -14.85 -15.75 4.28
CA ARG A 34 -15.13 -15.60 2.84
C ARG A 34 -14.12 -16.36 1.94
N GLY A 35 -13.20 -17.13 2.52
CA GLY A 35 -12.25 -17.99 1.81
C GLY A 35 -10.91 -17.32 1.47
N ALA A 36 -10.63 -16.13 1.99
CA ALA A 36 -9.36 -15.46 1.71
C ALA A 36 -8.16 -16.26 2.26
N GLN A 37 -7.16 -16.44 1.42
CA GLN A 37 -5.89 -17.08 1.74
C GLN A 37 -4.80 -16.03 2.02
N LEU A 38 -4.96 -14.83 1.46
CA LEU A 38 -4.14 -13.65 1.70
C LEU A 38 -5.05 -12.45 1.97
N ILE A 39 -4.89 -11.83 3.11
CA ILE A 39 -5.68 -10.69 3.56
C ILE A 39 -4.78 -9.47 3.64
N THR A 40 -5.26 -8.30 3.18
CA THR A 40 -4.50 -7.06 3.24
C THR A 40 -5.24 -6.02 4.08
N THR A 41 -4.51 -5.26 4.89
CA THR A 41 -5.02 -4.14 5.68
C THR A 41 -4.43 -2.81 5.16
N PRO A 42 -5.03 -1.65 5.49
CA PRO A 42 -4.57 -0.35 4.98
C PRO A 42 -3.23 0.15 5.55
N GLU A 43 -2.74 1.26 4.97
CA GLU A 43 -1.65 2.06 5.55
C GLU A 43 -2.05 2.61 6.92
N VAL A 44 -1.09 2.66 7.85
CA VAL A 44 -1.20 3.16 9.24
C VAL A 44 -2.42 2.60 10.00
N MET A 45 -2.71 1.31 9.76
CA MET A 45 -3.87 0.64 10.34
C MET A 45 -3.85 0.57 11.88
N GLY A 46 -2.69 0.78 12.50
CA GLY A 46 -2.56 0.80 13.95
C GLY A 46 -2.99 2.12 14.57
N MET A 47 -2.75 3.26 13.88
CA MET A 47 -3.08 4.57 14.44
C MET A 47 -3.01 5.65 13.36
N ILE A 48 -3.99 6.58 13.34
CA ILE A 48 -3.91 7.86 12.64
C ILE A 48 -3.91 8.98 13.67
N GLU A 49 -2.72 9.45 14.03
CA GLU A 49 -2.51 10.53 15.00
C GLU A 49 -1.84 11.72 14.31
N PRO A 50 -2.58 12.83 14.08
CA PRO A 50 -2.04 14.02 13.40
C PRO A 50 -0.98 14.76 14.22
N LYS A 51 -1.03 14.67 15.56
CA LYS A 51 -0.11 15.36 16.46
C LYS A 51 1.17 14.56 16.62
N ARG A 52 2.27 15.08 16.04
CA ARG A 52 3.58 14.43 16.02
C ARG A 52 4.02 13.91 17.41
N ASP A 53 3.93 14.74 18.43
CA ASP A 53 4.43 14.36 19.76
C ASP A 53 3.58 13.23 20.38
N GLN A 54 2.27 13.24 20.13
CA GLN A 54 1.37 12.16 20.56
C GLN A 54 1.62 10.89 19.76
N ALA A 55 1.87 10.98 18.45
CA ALA A 55 2.22 9.84 17.62
C ALA A 55 3.53 9.18 18.08
N LEU A 56 4.57 9.97 18.34
CA LEU A 56 5.86 9.47 18.86
C LEU A 56 5.74 8.85 20.25
N ALA A 57 4.89 9.42 21.12
CA ALA A 57 4.67 8.88 22.48
C ALA A 57 3.97 7.51 22.44
N LYS A 58 3.11 7.26 21.45
CA LYS A 58 2.37 5.99 21.25
C LYS A 58 3.18 4.96 20.45
N ALA A 59 4.10 5.40 19.60
CA ALA A 59 4.88 4.51 18.74
C ALA A 59 5.78 3.57 19.57
N LYS A 60 5.85 2.31 19.15
CA LYS A 60 6.65 1.25 19.79
C LYS A 60 7.70 0.72 18.81
N PRO A 61 8.84 0.23 19.31
CA PRO A 61 9.76 -0.61 18.54
C PRO A 61 9.05 -1.87 18.00
N GLU A 62 9.58 -2.46 16.97
CA GLU A 62 8.98 -3.63 16.31
C GLU A 62 8.75 -4.78 17.28
N GLU A 63 9.72 -5.04 18.18
CA GLU A 63 9.72 -6.16 19.10
C GLU A 63 8.60 -6.10 20.17
N THR A 64 8.14 -4.90 20.48
CA THR A 64 7.12 -4.65 21.52
C THR A 64 5.83 -4.03 20.96
N HIS A 65 5.67 -4.02 19.63
CA HIS A 65 4.54 -3.37 18.98
C HIS A 65 3.27 -4.22 19.08
N GLU A 66 2.30 -3.78 19.88
CA GLU A 66 1.07 -4.51 20.18
C GLU A 66 0.23 -4.82 18.95
N VAL A 67 0.13 -3.89 17.99
CA VAL A 67 -0.62 -4.13 16.74
C VAL A 67 0.04 -5.22 15.92
N LEU A 68 1.37 -5.19 15.79
CA LEU A 68 2.10 -6.23 15.06
C LEU A 68 1.93 -7.60 15.72
N ALA A 69 2.03 -7.65 17.04
CA ALA A 69 1.83 -8.89 17.82
C ALA A 69 0.41 -9.45 17.62
N ALA A 70 -0.62 -8.58 17.65
CA ALA A 70 -2.00 -8.99 17.41
C ALA A 70 -2.22 -9.52 15.99
N MET A 71 -1.68 -8.83 14.97
CA MET A 71 -1.81 -9.26 13.57
C MET A 71 -1.10 -10.59 13.31
N ARG A 72 0.09 -10.81 13.88
CA ARG A 72 0.80 -12.08 13.82
C ARG A 72 0.01 -13.20 14.50
N GLY A 73 -0.57 -12.92 15.66
CA GLY A 73 -1.44 -13.86 16.37
C GLY A 73 -2.67 -14.26 15.54
N LEU A 74 -3.34 -13.29 14.91
CA LEU A 74 -4.48 -13.55 14.03
C LEU A 74 -4.10 -14.38 12.80
N ALA A 75 -2.97 -14.07 12.16
CA ALA A 75 -2.49 -14.84 11.01
C ALA A 75 -2.27 -16.31 11.38
N ALA A 76 -1.61 -16.57 12.51
CA ALA A 76 -1.39 -17.92 13.02
C ALA A 76 -2.70 -18.63 13.44
N GLU A 77 -3.57 -17.94 14.17
CA GLU A 77 -4.86 -18.48 14.63
C GLU A 77 -5.75 -18.90 13.45
N LEU A 78 -5.80 -18.08 12.41
CA LEU A 78 -6.65 -18.29 11.25
C LEU A 78 -6.01 -19.18 10.17
N GLY A 79 -4.71 -19.47 10.29
CA GLY A 79 -3.96 -20.16 9.25
C GLY A 79 -4.07 -19.42 7.91
N THR A 80 -3.76 -18.12 7.89
CA THR A 80 -3.90 -17.26 6.70
C THR A 80 -2.74 -16.28 6.59
N TRP A 81 -2.32 -15.97 5.38
CA TRP A 81 -1.33 -14.94 5.14
C TRP A 81 -1.94 -13.56 5.32
N LEU A 82 -1.19 -12.66 5.93
CA LEU A 82 -1.65 -11.29 6.22
C LEU A 82 -0.59 -10.27 5.81
N LEU A 83 -0.97 -9.37 4.90
CA LEU A 83 -0.24 -8.13 4.70
C LEU A 83 -0.76 -7.09 5.71
N VAL A 84 0.01 -6.82 6.74
CA VAL A 84 -0.18 -5.64 7.60
C VAL A 84 0.23 -4.44 6.76
N GLY A 85 -0.73 -3.72 6.20
CA GLY A 85 -0.52 -2.70 5.17
C GLY A 85 0.52 -1.66 5.56
N SER A 86 0.38 -1.06 6.73
CA SER A 86 1.52 -0.53 7.50
C SER A 86 1.15 -0.15 8.93
N ILE A 87 2.17 0.00 9.76
CA ILE A 87 2.12 0.53 11.11
C ILE A 87 3.32 1.45 11.38
N SER A 88 3.18 2.30 12.40
CA SER A 88 4.19 3.30 12.78
C SER A 88 5.20 2.70 13.75
N ILE A 89 6.33 2.22 13.26
CA ILE A 89 7.41 1.61 14.05
C ILE A 89 8.36 2.70 14.57
N LYS A 90 8.59 2.76 15.88
CA LYS A 90 9.60 3.66 16.47
C LYS A 90 11.00 3.18 16.07
N VAL A 91 11.77 4.03 15.38
CA VAL A 91 13.14 3.73 14.93
C VAL A 91 14.20 4.65 15.53
N ALA A 92 13.77 5.75 16.14
CA ALA A 92 14.58 6.66 16.94
C ALA A 92 13.68 7.43 17.92
N ASP A 93 14.24 8.22 18.82
CA ASP A 93 13.46 9.00 19.79
C ASP A 93 12.53 10.01 19.14
N ASP A 94 12.95 10.58 18.00
CA ASP A 94 12.24 11.61 17.24
C ASP A 94 11.71 11.13 15.90
N LYS A 95 11.83 9.82 15.55
CA LYS A 95 11.45 9.26 14.25
C LYS A 95 10.76 7.91 14.34
N MET A 96 9.77 7.75 13.46
CA MET A 96 9.13 6.48 13.15
C MET A 96 9.50 6.01 11.74
N SER A 97 9.19 4.76 11.42
CA SER A 97 9.14 4.22 10.07
C SER A 97 7.69 3.82 9.77
N ASN A 98 7.17 4.21 8.62
CA ASN A 98 5.90 3.72 8.08
C ASN A 98 6.20 2.37 7.42
N ARG A 99 5.94 1.27 8.14
CA ARG A 99 6.43 -0.06 7.77
C ARG A 99 5.32 -1.07 7.56
N SER A 100 5.37 -1.73 6.41
CA SER A 100 4.53 -2.85 6.05
C SER A 100 5.20 -4.18 6.43
N PHE A 101 4.38 -5.18 6.76
CA PHE A 101 4.84 -6.53 7.09
C PHE A 101 4.01 -7.56 6.34
N LEU A 102 4.68 -8.50 5.68
CA LEU A 102 4.03 -9.71 5.20
C LEU A 102 4.24 -10.81 6.23
N VAL A 103 3.15 -11.37 6.72
CA VAL A 103 3.11 -12.41 7.75
C VAL A 103 2.55 -13.70 7.15
N ASP A 104 3.20 -14.83 7.41
CA ASP A 104 2.75 -16.15 6.96
C ASP A 104 1.59 -16.70 7.83
N ASP A 105 1.05 -17.84 7.42
CA ASP A 105 -0.04 -18.57 8.08
C ASP A 105 0.33 -19.15 9.46
N ARG A 106 1.58 -18.98 9.90
CA ARG A 106 2.09 -19.38 11.22
C ARG A 106 2.42 -18.17 12.10
N GLY A 107 2.18 -16.94 11.60
CA GLY A 107 2.50 -15.71 12.31
C GLY A 107 3.97 -15.27 12.21
N ASN A 108 4.76 -15.87 11.31
CA ASN A 108 6.14 -15.42 11.10
C ASN A 108 6.18 -14.25 10.12
N ILE A 109 7.05 -13.29 10.38
CA ILE A 109 7.28 -12.18 9.46
C ILE A 109 8.20 -12.67 8.32
N VAL A 110 7.65 -12.70 7.11
CA VAL A 110 8.34 -13.11 5.89
C VAL A 110 9.12 -11.95 5.28
N ALA A 111 8.51 -10.76 5.26
CA ALA A 111 9.11 -9.57 4.68
C ALA A 111 8.71 -8.30 5.44
N ARG A 112 9.56 -7.28 5.36
CA ARG A 112 9.36 -5.93 5.89
C ARG A 112 9.66 -4.92 4.79
N TYR A 113 8.82 -3.93 4.65
CA TYR A 113 9.05 -2.81 3.73
C TYR A 113 8.84 -1.49 4.45
N SER A 114 9.82 -0.62 4.44
CA SER A 114 9.69 0.76 4.92
C SER A 114 9.39 1.68 3.75
N LYS A 115 8.33 2.48 3.86
CA LYS A 115 7.92 3.44 2.83
C LYS A 115 9.09 4.30 2.37
N ILE A 116 9.31 4.38 1.05
CA ILE A 116 10.42 5.12 0.46
C ILE A 116 10.03 6.58 0.26
N HIS A 117 8.87 6.87 -0.32
CA HIS A 117 8.50 8.22 -0.69
C HIS A 117 7.59 8.85 0.35
N MET A 118 8.08 9.90 0.98
CA MET A 118 7.34 10.64 2.03
C MET A 118 6.32 11.60 1.44
N PHE A 119 5.12 11.63 2.03
CA PHE A 119 4.01 12.46 1.57
C PHE A 119 4.16 13.90 2.11
N ASP A 120 5.02 14.67 1.46
CA ASP A 120 5.27 16.08 1.78
C ASP A 120 4.59 16.96 0.72
N VAL A 121 3.32 17.29 0.93
CA VAL A 121 2.49 17.93 -0.09
C VAL A 121 1.50 18.95 0.49
N GLN A 122 0.94 19.76 -0.40
CA GLN A 122 -0.24 20.61 -0.16
C GLN A 122 -1.24 20.32 -1.28
N VAL A 123 -2.38 19.72 -0.96
CA VAL A 123 -3.33 19.22 -1.96
C VAL A 123 -4.60 20.07 -2.06
N GLY A 124 -4.68 21.20 -1.34
CA GLY A 124 -5.82 22.11 -1.41
C GLY A 124 -7.02 21.69 -0.52
N ASP A 125 -6.84 20.75 0.39
CA ASP A 125 -7.85 20.29 1.35
C ASP A 125 -7.83 21.05 2.68
N GLY A 126 -7.06 22.14 2.74
CA GLY A 126 -6.86 22.94 3.95
C GLY A 126 -5.81 22.38 4.91
N GLN A 127 -5.19 21.24 4.58
CA GLN A 127 -4.16 20.61 5.40
C GLN A 127 -2.78 20.69 4.74
N THR A 128 -1.74 20.69 5.56
CA THR A 128 -0.35 20.58 5.11
C THR A 128 0.24 19.28 5.59
N TYR A 129 0.68 18.47 4.65
CA TYR A 129 1.31 17.18 4.94
C TYR A 129 2.82 17.32 4.90
N ARG A 130 3.50 16.83 5.95
CA ARG A 130 4.96 16.79 6.08
C ARG A 130 5.36 15.50 6.77
N GLU A 131 5.15 14.38 6.04
CA GLU A 131 5.39 13.03 6.58
C GLU A 131 6.87 12.87 7.00
N SER A 132 7.80 13.46 6.25
CA SER A 132 9.24 13.42 6.55
C SER A 132 9.61 14.04 7.90
N ASN A 133 8.78 14.94 8.46
CA ASN A 133 9.03 15.47 9.81
C ASN A 133 8.97 14.40 10.89
N THR A 134 8.14 13.37 10.69
CA THR A 134 7.84 12.34 11.69
C THR A 134 8.40 10.98 11.29
N TYR A 135 8.42 10.67 10.01
CA TYR A 135 8.86 9.37 9.49
C TYR A 135 10.21 9.45 8.79
N ARG A 136 10.99 8.38 8.95
CA ARG A 136 12.23 8.14 8.19
C ARG A 136 11.87 7.35 6.94
N ALA A 137 12.34 7.81 5.79
CA ALA A 137 12.23 7.10 4.52
C ALA A 137 13.02 5.78 4.55
N GLY A 138 12.47 4.75 3.89
CA GLY A 138 13.22 3.56 3.51
C GLY A 138 14.04 3.80 2.24
N ASP A 139 14.84 2.82 1.87
CA ASP A 139 15.76 2.86 0.73
C ASP A 139 15.82 1.54 -0.05
N GLU A 140 15.06 0.54 0.35
CA GLU A 140 15.06 -0.78 -0.26
C GLU A 140 13.74 -1.10 -0.97
N ALA A 141 13.81 -1.56 -2.22
CA ALA A 141 12.70 -2.22 -2.90
C ALA A 141 12.60 -3.68 -2.40
N VAL A 142 11.41 -4.12 -1.99
CA VAL A 142 11.21 -5.41 -1.35
C VAL A 142 10.25 -6.29 -2.14
N ILE A 143 10.67 -7.53 -2.41
CA ILE A 143 9.85 -8.62 -2.94
C ILE A 143 9.85 -9.75 -1.92
N ALA A 144 8.66 -10.27 -1.63
CA ALA A 144 8.48 -11.46 -0.82
C ALA A 144 8.18 -12.68 -1.71
N GLU A 145 8.80 -13.80 -1.43
CA GLU A 145 8.40 -15.09 -2.01
C GLU A 145 7.30 -15.71 -1.17
N THR A 146 6.25 -16.17 -1.83
CA THR A 146 5.08 -16.79 -1.20
C THR A 146 4.76 -18.11 -1.88
N PRO A 147 3.86 -18.97 -1.31
CA PRO A 147 3.47 -20.22 -1.95
C PRO A 147 2.82 -20.07 -3.33
N TRP A 148 2.36 -18.86 -3.68
CA TRP A 148 1.68 -18.60 -4.96
C TRP A 148 2.60 -17.97 -6.00
N GLY A 149 3.57 -17.14 -5.57
CA GLY A 149 4.47 -16.39 -6.43
C GLY A 149 5.13 -15.23 -5.69
N ARG A 150 5.73 -14.32 -6.45
CA ARG A 150 6.48 -13.16 -5.93
C ARG A 150 5.59 -11.94 -5.77
N MET A 151 5.66 -11.30 -4.61
CA MET A 151 4.83 -10.16 -4.25
C MET A 151 5.70 -8.95 -3.89
N GLY A 152 5.54 -7.85 -4.64
CA GLY A 152 6.23 -6.59 -4.41
C GLY A 152 5.48 -5.71 -3.40
N MET A 153 6.23 -5.09 -2.49
CA MET A 153 5.67 -4.27 -1.41
C MET A 153 5.90 -2.79 -1.69
N THR A 154 4.85 -1.99 -1.60
CA THR A 154 4.89 -0.52 -1.63
C THR A 154 3.86 0.03 -0.64
N ILE A 155 3.88 1.34 -0.37
CA ILE A 155 2.91 2.01 0.52
C ILE A 155 2.47 3.34 -0.10
N CYS A 156 1.18 3.48 -0.37
CA CYS A 156 0.44 4.72 -0.62
C CYS A 156 1.12 5.66 -1.64
N TYR A 157 1.85 6.68 -1.17
CA TYR A 157 2.49 7.68 -2.02
C TYR A 157 3.49 7.10 -3.01
N ASP A 158 4.07 5.93 -2.72
CA ASP A 158 4.94 5.19 -3.63
C ASP A 158 4.27 4.94 -5.00
N ILE A 159 2.93 4.88 -5.05
CA ILE A 159 2.19 4.65 -6.30
C ILE A 159 2.45 5.72 -7.37
N ARG A 160 2.91 6.90 -6.97
CA ARG A 160 3.23 7.99 -7.90
C ARG A 160 4.59 7.83 -8.59
N PHE A 161 5.36 6.83 -8.20
CA PHE A 161 6.73 6.62 -8.65
C PHE A 161 6.84 5.34 -9.49
N PRO A 162 6.59 5.43 -10.82
CA PRO A 162 6.50 4.26 -11.70
C PRO A 162 7.78 3.43 -11.74
N TYR A 163 8.95 4.04 -11.55
CA TYR A 163 10.21 3.32 -11.57
C TYR A 163 10.32 2.27 -10.46
N LEU A 164 9.79 2.52 -9.25
CA LEU A 164 9.76 1.54 -8.17
C LEU A 164 8.94 0.30 -8.58
N TYR A 165 7.75 0.53 -9.13
CA TYR A 165 6.86 -0.54 -9.60
C TYR A 165 7.48 -1.34 -10.73
N ARG A 166 8.12 -0.64 -11.67
CA ARG A 166 8.83 -1.28 -12.78
C ARG A 166 10.01 -2.12 -12.27
N THR A 167 10.81 -1.61 -11.33
CA THR A 167 11.91 -2.36 -10.70
C THR A 167 11.40 -3.64 -10.05
N LEU A 168 10.32 -3.58 -9.27
CA LEU A 168 9.72 -4.76 -8.65
C LEU A 168 9.23 -5.77 -9.70
N ALA A 169 8.55 -5.31 -10.75
CA ALA A 169 8.05 -6.18 -11.81
C ALA A 169 9.16 -6.84 -12.62
N GLN A 170 10.24 -6.12 -12.95
CA GLN A 170 11.42 -6.65 -13.63
C GLN A 170 12.19 -7.66 -12.77
N ALA A 171 12.16 -7.50 -11.44
CA ALA A 171 12.69 -8.48 -10.49
C ALA A 171 11.75 -9.67 -10.24
N GLY A 172 10.63 -9.75 -10.98
CA GLY A 172 9.74 -10.91 -11.04
C GLY A 172 8.51 -10.83 -10.14
N ALA A 173 8.17 -9.69 -9.57
CA ALA A 173 6.91 -9.54 -8.84
C ALA A 173 5.71 -9.78 -9.77
N GLU A 174 4.71 -10.51 -9.29
CA GLU A 174 3.47 -10.85 -10.00
C GLU A 174 2.26 -10.12 -9.38
N VAL A 175 2.36 -9.80 -8.09
CA VAL A 175 1.42 -8.97 -7.34
C VAL A 175 2.17 -7.78 -6.77
N LEU A 176 1.56 -6.60 -6.81
CA LEU A 176 2.07 -5.37 -6.22
C LEU A 176 1.07 -4.85 -5.19
N PHE A 177 1.50 -4.70 -3.95
CA PHE A 177 0.69 -4.13 -2.89
C PHE A 177 0.89 -2.63 -2.79
N ALA A 178 -0.21 -1.88 -2.61
CA ALA A 178 -0.17 -0.45 -2.34
C ALA A 178 -1.20 -0.04 -1.27
N PRO A 179 -1.09 -0.58 -0.03
CA PRO A 179 -1.97 -0.16 1.06
C PRO A 179 -1.87 1.34 1.27
N ALA A 180 -3.00 2.01 1.55
CA ALA A 180 -3.03 3.46 1.52
C ALA A 180 -3.95 4.11 2.57
N ALA A 181 -3.59 5.36 2.92
CA ALA A 181 -4.45 6.35 3.56
C ALA A 181 -4.52 7.59 2.64
N PHE A 182 -5.00 7.39 1.41
CA PHE A 182 -5.03 8.39 0.34
C PHE A 182 -6.01 9.50 0.67
N THR A 183 -5.62 10.77 0.53
CA THR A 183 -6.52 11.90 0.81
C THR A 183 -7.72 11.88 -0.13
N LYS A 184 -8.91 12.31 0.34
CA LYS A 184 -10.14 12.29 -0.47
C LYS A 184 -9.96 13.08 -1.77
N VAL A 185 -9.41 14.29 -1.70
CA VAL A 185 -9.21 15.17 -2.87
C VAL A 185 -8.35 14.53 -3.96
N THR A 186 -7.20 13.97 -3.59
CA THR A 186 -6.34 13.31 -4.57
C THR A 186 -6.85 11.92 -4.96
N GLY A 187 -7.62 11.29 -4.08
CA GLY A 187 -8.24 10.00 -4.35
C GLY A 187 -9.26 10.06 -5.47
N GLU A 188 -10.20 11.01 -5.39
CA GLU A 188 -11.20 11.26 -6.43
C GLU A 188 -10.58 11.47 -7.81
N ALA A 189 -9.46 12.21 -7.87
CA ALA A 189 -8.81 12.54 -9.14
C ALA A 189 -7.82 11.47 -9.66
N HIS A 190 -7.12 10.75 -8.77
CA HIS A 190 -5.93 9.99 -9.18
C HIS A 190 -5.97 8.50 -8.84
N TRP A 191 -6.72 8.08 -7.80
CA TRP A 191 -6.58 6.75 -7.22
C TRP A 191 -6.73 5.62 -8.22
N HIS A 192 -7.88 5.51 -8.86
CA HIS A 192 -8.16 4.44 -9.83
C HIS A 192 -7.25 4.49 -11.05
N VAL A 193 -6.95 5.70 -11.54
CA VAL A 193 -6.05 5.89 -12.69
C VAL A 193 -4.66 5.35 -12.38
N LEU A 194 -4.10 5.69 -11.21
CA LEU A 194 -2.76 5.23 -10.82
C LEU A 194 -2.72 3.72 -10.59
N GLN A 195 -3.71 3.15 -9.88
CA GLN A 195 -3.79 1.71 -9.64
C GLN A 195 -3.80 0.92 -10.96
N ARG A 196 -4.65 1.33 -11.89
CA ARG A 196 -4.76 0.73 -13.21
C ARG A 196 -3.49 0.93 -14.05
N ALA A 197 -2.89 2.11 -14.00
CA ALA A 197 -1.64 2.38 -14.70
C ALA A 197 -0.52 1.45 -14.22
N ARG A 198 -0.35 1.28 -12.89
CA ARG A 198 0.64 0.35 -12.33
C ARG A 198 0.40 -1.09 -12.79
N ALA A 199 -0.85 -1.55 -12.78
CA ALA A 199 -1.19 -2.89 -13.28
C ALA A 199 -0.85 -3.05 -14.76
N ILE A 200 -1.25 -2.11 -15.63
CA ILE A 200 -1.05 -2.16 -17.09
C ILE A 200 0.44 -2.15 -17.45
N GLU A 201 1.22 -1.21 -16.90
CA GLU A 201 2.62 -1.03 -17.28
C GLU A 201 3.55 -2.14 -16.78
N THR A 202 3.13 -2.86 -15.73
CA THR A 202 3.91 -3.95 -15.12
C THR A 202 3.39 -5.34 -15.47
N GLY A 203 2.15 -5.43 -15.95
CA GLY A 203 1.46 -6.70 -16.16
C GLY A 203 1.29 -7.49 -14.86
N CYS A 204 1.14 -6.80 -13.70
CA CYS A 204 0.93 -7.38 -12.38
C CYS A 204 -0.52 -7.22 -11.92
N TYR A 205 -0.96 -8.06 -10.99
CA TYR A 205 -2.07 -7.67 -10.12
C TYR A 205 -1.65 -6.51 -9.22
N VAL A 206 -2.56 -5.56 -8.96
CA VAL A 206 -2.37 -4.52 -7.96
C VAL A 206 -3.46 -4.64 -6.90
N ILE A 207 -3.06 -4.79 -5.63
CA ILE A 207 -3.97 -5.01 -4.49
C ILE A 207 -3.72 -3.91 -3.47
N SER A 208 -4.76 -3.12 -3.19
CA SER A 208 -4.64 -1.91 -2.39
C SER A 208 -5.79 -1.81 -1.39
N ALA A 209 -5.53 -2.22 -0.14
CA ALA A 209 -6.41 -1.91 0.96
C ALA A 209 -6.27 -0.44 1.37
N ALA A 210 -7.37 0.25 1.62
CA ALA A 210 -7.40 1.68 1.85
C ALA A 210 -8.11 2.08 3.15
N GLN A 211 -7.68 3.19 3.74
CA GLN A 211 -8.43 3.90 4.78
C GLN A 211 -9.57 4.68 4.16
N THR A 212 -10.71 4.76 4.86
CA THR A 212 -11.89 5.50 4.40
C THR A 212 -12.45 6.45 5.45
N GLY A 213 -13.21 7.43 4.99
CA GLY A 213 -14.00 8.33 5.83
C GLY A 213 -13.19 9.44 6.51
N GLU A 214 -13.74 9.96 7.59
CA GLU A 214 -13.14 11.04 8.37
C GLU A 214 -12.39 10.49 9.57
N HIS A 215 -11.16 10.96 9.75
CA HIS A 215 -10.27 10.64 10.86
C HIS A 215 -10.11 11.84 11.79
N ALA A 216 -9.23 11.69 12.77
CA ALA A 216 -8.92 12.73 13.72
C ALA A 216 -8.54 14.07 13.04
N GLU A 217 -9.03 15.18 13.63
CA GLU A 217 -8.80 16.57 13.17
C GLU A 217 -9.27 16.85 11.73
N GLY A 218 -10.34 16.15 11.30
CA GLY A 218 -10.97 16.39 10.01
C GLY A 218 -10.19 15.88 8.79
N ARG A 219 -9.14 15.08 8.99
CA ARG A 219 -8.47 14.40 7.88
C ARG A 219 -9.45 13.41 7.22
N ARG A 220 -9.60 13.50 5.90
CA ARG A 220 -10.48 12.62 5.13
C ARG A 220 -9.70 11.76 4.15
N THR A 221 -10.01 10.47 4.13
CA THR A 221 -9.44 9.49 3.19
C THR A 221 -10.50 8.98 2.22
N TYR A 222 -10.04 8.54 1.06
CA TYR A 222 -10.89 8.29 -0.10
C TYR A 222 -11.64 6.97 -0.03
N GLY A 223 -11.12 5.96 0.66
CA GLY A 223 -11.64 4.60 0.58
C GLY A 223 -11.22 3.90 -0.70
N HIS A 224 -12.18 3.19 -1.31
CA HIS A 224 -11.99 2.46 -2.55
C HIS A 224 -10.81 1.49 -2.48
N SER A 225 -10.77 0.63 -1.43
CA SER A 225 -9.89 -0.55 -1.49
C SER A 225 -10.15 -1.27 -2.79
N VAL A 226 -9.10 -1.59 -3.54
CA VAL A 226 -9.27 -2.03 -4.92
C VAL A 226 -8.35 -3.19 -5.26
N ILE A 227 -8.84 -4.11 -6.10
CA ILE A 227 -8.07 -5.18 -6.71
C ILE A 227 -8.13 -5.00 -8.22
N VAL A 228 -6.98 -4.88 -8.87
CA VAL A 228 -6.84 -4.63 -10.31
C VAL A 228 -6.08 -5.79 -10.93
N ASP A 229 -6.60 -6.31 -12.05
CA ASP A 229 -5.96 -7.39 -12.80
C ASP A 229 -4.79 -6.90 -13.68
N PRO A 230 -3.94 -7.79 -14.22
CA PRO A 230 -2.79 -7.41 -15.06
C PRO A 230 -3.15 -6.67 -16.35
N TRP A 231 -4.43 -6.67 -16.75
CA TRP A 231 -4.94 -5.94 -17.93
C TRP A 231 -5.51 -4.56 -17.57
N GLY A 232 -5.48 -4.18 -16.27
CA GLY A 232 -5.96 -2.90 -15.77
C GLY A 232 -7.48 -2.86 -15.51
N ARG A 233 -8.16 -4.01 -15.44
CA ARG A 233 -9.57 -4.05 -15.02
C ARG A 233 -9.65 -4.03 -13.51
N VAL A 234 -10.50 -3.20 -12.96
CA VAL A 234 -10.90 -3.24 -11.55
C VAL A 234 -11.82 -4.44 -11.38
N ILE A 235 -11.36 -5.46 -10.64
CA ILE A 235 -12.13 -6.70 -10.41
C ILE A 235 -12.87 -6.69 -9.07
N ALA A 236 -12.46 -5.82 -8.14
CA ALA A 236 -13.19 -5.53 -6.91
C ALA A 236 -12.89 -4.10 -6.45
N ASP A 237 -13.90 -3.41 -5.90
CA ASP A 237 -13.83 -2.06 -5.35
C ASP A 237 -14.76 -1.96 -4.14
N ALA A 238 -14.27 -1.45 -3.01
CA ALA A 238 -15.02 -1.37 -1.75
C ALA A 238 -15.92 -0.13 -1.64
N GLY A 239 -15.81 0.82 -2.56
CA GLY A 239 -16.48 2.11 -2.40
C GLY A 239 -15.96 2.89 -1.20
N GLU A 240 -16.83 3.70 -0.56
CA GLU A 240 -16.44 4.57 0.56
C GLU A 240 -16.73 3.97 1.95
N ASP A 241 -17.45 2.86 2.06
CA ASP A 241 -17.86 2.29 3.35
C ASP A 241 -16.77 1.40 3.97
N VAL A 242 -16.72 1.31 5.30
CA VAL A 242 -15.92 0.32 6.03
C VAL A 242 -16.42 -1.08 5.67
N GLY A 243 -15.50 -2.00 5.32
CA GLY A 243 -15.92 -3.33 4.91
C GLY A 243 -14.79 -4.21 4.40
N VAL A 244 -15.17 -5.34 3.83
CA VAL A 244 -14.26 -6.36 3.27
C VAL A 244 -14.67 -6.67 1.85
N ILE A 245 -13.73 -6.59 0.92
CA ILE A 245 -13.88 -7.11 -0.45
C ILE A 245 -12.97 -8.31 -0.67
N THR A 246 -13.40 -9.21 -1.55
CA THR A 246 -12.63 -10.39 -1.93
C THR A 246 -12.63 -10.59 -3.44
N ALA A 247 -11.57 -11.14 -3.98
CA ALA A 247 -11.50 -11.60 -5.37
C ALA A 247 -10.65 -12.87 -5.48
N GLU A 248 -11.02 -13.78 -6.38
CA GLU A 248 -10.12 -14.83 -6.85
C GLU A 248 -9.20 -14.24 -7.91
N ILE A 249 -7.89 -14.45 -7.78
CA ILE A 249 -6.87 -14.07 -8.76
C ILE A 249 -6.13 -15.31 -9.24
N ASP A 250 -5.70 -15.30 -10.52
CA ASP A 250 -4.89 -16.37 -11.11
C ASP A 250 -3.58 -15.78 -11.63
N LEU A 251 -2.45 -16.09 -11.00
CA LEU A 251 -1.15 -15.55 -11.41
C LEU A 251 -0.70 -16.01 -12.81
N ALA A 252 -1.35 -17.02 -13.40
CA ALA A 252 -1.15 -17.35 -14.81
C ALA A 252 -1.55 -16.19 -15.75
N GLU A 253 -2.47 -15.33 -15.32
CA GLU A 253 -2.85 -14.12 -16.11
C GLU A 253 -1.71 -13.11 -16.23
N VAL A 254 -0.78 -13.07 -15.27
CA VAL A 254 0.41 -12.20 -15.31
C VAL A 254 1.30 -12.59 -16.49
N ALA A 255 1.62 -13.89 -16.60
CA ALA A 255 2.41 -14.40 -17.72
C ALA A 255 1.70 -14.16 -19.07
N ALA A 256 0.38 -14.38 -19.11
CA ALA A 256 -0.41 -14.14 -20.31
C ALA A 256 -0.46 -12.67 -20.72
N ALA A 257 -0.59 -11.73 -19.78
CA ALA A 257 -0.57 -10.30 -20.03
C ALA A 257 0.81 -9.84 -20.54
N ARG A 258 1.88 -10.27 -19.90
CA ARG A 258 3.27 -9.95 -20.28
C ARG A 258 3.67 -10.55 -21.61
N ALA A 259 3.15 -11.73 -21.98
CA ALA A 259 3.38 -12.31 -23.29
C ALA A 259 2.72 -11.49 -24.42
N LYS A 260 1.54 -10.89 -24.16
CA LYS A 260 0.85 -10.03 -25.13
C LYS A 260 1.52 -8.66 -25.26
N VAL A 261 1.99 -8.08 -24.16
CA VAL A 261 2.63 -6.75 -24.11
C VAL A 261 3.93 -6.83 -23.29
N PRO A 262 5.06 -7.29 -23.90
CA PRO A 262 6.30 -7.56 -23.18
C PRO A 262 7.10 -6.27 -22.88
N SER A 263 6.45 -5.18 -22.47
CA SER A 263 7.05 -3.86 -22.29
C SER A 263 8.18 -3.83 -21.26
N LEU A 264 8.17 -4.76 -20.28
CA LEU A 264 9.22 -4.87 -19.26
C LEU A 264 10.58 -5.28 -19.82
N THR A 265 10.62 -5.89 -21.03
CA THR A 265 11.85 -6.33 -21.72
C THR A 265 12.26 -5.38 -22.85
N HIS A 266 11.49 -4.32 -23.11
CA HIS A 266 11.72 -3.40 -24.22
C HIS A 266 12.37 -2.07 -23.78
N ASP A 267 13.06 -2.07 -22.64
CA ASP A 267 13.75 -0.87 -22.16
C ASP A 267 14.81 -0.40 -23.15
N ARG A 268 14.90 0.92 -23.29
CA ARG A 268 15.93 1.62 -24.04
C ARG A 268 16.56 2.69 -23.16
N THR A 269 17.86 2.85 -23.31
CA THR A 269 18.53 4.01 -22.70
C THR A 269 18.01 5.28 -23.38
N VAL A 270 17.47 6.18 -22.57
CA VAL A 270 17.04 7.51 -23.02
C VAL A 270 18.17 8.49 -22.68
N GLY A 271 18.67 9.18 -23.69
CA GLY A 271 19.68 10.25 -23.50
C GLY A 271 19.07 11.49 -22.84
N GLU A 272 19.91 12.47 -22.57
CA GLU A 272 19.43 13.75 -22.05
C GLU A 272 18.45 14.40 -23.04
N PRO A 273 17.37 15.02 -22.55
CA PRO A 273 16.37 15.64 -23.41
C PRO A 273 16.96 16.82 -24.16
N THR A 274 16.73 16.87 -25.48
CA THR A 274 17.12 18.03 -26.31
C THR A 274 15.93 18.98 -26.39
N VAL A 275 16.16 20.23 -25.99
CA VAL A 275 15.14 21.30 -26.09
C VAL A 275 15.35 22.03 -27.42
N TYR A 276 14.35 21.92 -28.31
CA TYR A 276 14.29 22.72 -29.54
C TYR A 276 13.41 23.96 -29.32
N GLY A 277 13.84 25.09 -29.82
CA GLY A 277 13.05 26.32 -29.81
C GLY A 277 13.94 27.56 -29.82
N THR A 278 13.38 28.68 -30.23
CA THR A 278 14.02 29.99 -30.01
C THR A 278 13.95 30.31 -28.53
N SER A 279 15.09 30.69 -27.94
CA SER A 279 15.08 31.25 -26.59
C SER A 279 14.16 32.49 -26.62
N PHE A 280 12.96 32.36 -26.06
CA PHE A 280 12.18 33.58 -25.71
C PHE A 280 12.97 34.29 -24.61
N ARG A 281 13.82 35.26 -25.02
CA ARG A 281 14.29 36.26 -24.07
C ARG A 281 13.01 36.93 -23.57
N GLN A 282 12.73 36.82 -22.28
CA GLN A 282 11.83 37.78 -21.67
C GLN A 282 12.39 39.16 -21.99
N ALA A 283 11.75 39.85 -22.93
CA ALA A 283 11.89 41.29 -23.10
C ALA A 283 11.17 41.86 -21.90
N GLY A 284 11.90 42.37 -20.96
CA GLY A 284 11.25 42.95 -19.83
C GLY A 284 12.26 43.40 -18.81
N GLU A 285 12.48 44.66 -18.90
CA GLU A 285 12.94 45.66 -17.94
C GLU A 285 14.43 45.87 -17.87
#